data_5dbedbddf6d55560b2bae081b7406f71
#
_entry.id   5dbedbddf6d55560b2bae081b7406f71
#
_cell.length_a   1.000
_cell.length_b   1.000
_cell.length_c   1.000
_cell.angle_alpha   90.00
_cell.angle_beta   90.00
_cell.angle_gamma   90.00
#
_symmetry.space_group_name_H-M   'P 1'
#
loop_
_entity.id
_entity.type
_entity.pdbx_description
1 polymer ?
#
loop_
_entity_poly.entity_id
_entity_poly.type
_entity_poly.pdbx_seq_one_letter_code
_entity_poly.pdbx_strand_id
1 'polypeptide(L)'
;IFIAALGLLTFLVVFVYLTKYRKVSGPYLFLLFLGTAAVTALLLTDDIFHMFVFFEILALAQVGIVAASSIDYSYEMALKYMILGSIGSPIMLLGIGFLLALTGSVNITDIVAAIHNGLVKPTSPVFLLSLGLIFFGWLYASGLPPFHTIKSGIYSKAEPHGAALLQSFTVISMISIVLVMFRIYSVLPI
;
A
#
# COMPACT_ATOMS: atom_id res chain seq x y z
N ILE A 1 -15.41 3.84 4.09
CA ILE A 1 -15.94 3.37 5.38
C ILE A 1 -16.22 1.86 5.33
N PHE A 2 -17.01 1.34 4.36
CA PHE A 2 -17.36 -0.10 4.29
C PHE A 2 -16.12 -1.01 4.19
N ILE A 3 -15.17 -0.66 3.33
CA ILE A 3 -13.93 -1.44 3.10
C ILE A 3 -13.02 -1.40 4.33
N ALA A 4 -12.91 -0.24 4.99
CA ALA A 4 -12.18 -0.12 6.24
C ALA A 4 -12.82 -0.97 7.35
N ALA A 5 -14.15 -0.97 7.44
CA ALA A 5 -14.88 -1.82 8.37
C ALA A 5 -14.64 -3.32 8.12
N LEU A 6 -14.63 -3.74 6.84
CA LEU A 6 -14.35 -5.12 6.46
C LEU A 6 -12.91 -5.53 6.80
N GLY A 7 -11.94 -4.65 6.57
CA GLY A 7 -10.55 -4.87 6.95
C GLY A 7 -10.35 -4.98 8.46
N LEU A 8 -10.99 -4.10 9.23
CA LEU A 8 -10.98 -4.15 10.69
C LEU A 8 -11.66 -5.42 11.22
N LEU A 9 -12.76 -5.85 10.61
CA LEU A 9 -13.44 -7.10 10.96
C LEU A 9 -12.53 -8.31 10.72
N THR A 10 -11.87 -8.37 9.56
CA THR A 10 -10.93 -9.44 9.23
C THR A 10 -9.77 -9.48 10.22
N PHE A 11 -9.22 -8.29 10.55
CA PHE A 11 -8.19 -8.18 11.57
C PHE A 11 -8.67 -8.68 12.94
N LEU A 12 -9.86 -8.28 13.38
CA LEU A 12 -10.43 -8.68 14.66
C LEU A 12 -10.66 -10.19 14.74
N VAL A 13 -11.18 -10.80 13.68
CA VAL A 13 -11.37 -12.26 13.60
C VAL A 13 -10.03 -13.00 13.71
N VAL A 14 -9.02 -12.56 12.96
CA VAL A 14 -7.69 -13.18 13.01
C VAL A 14 -7.02 -12.94 14.35
N PHE A 15 -7.13 -11.74 14.92
CA PHE A 15 -6.60 -11.40 16.23
C PHE A 15 -7.19 -12.30 17.34
N VAL A 16 -8.53 -12.45 17.35
CA VAL A 16 -9.22 -13.34 18.31
C VAL A 16 -8.77 -14.81 18.13
N TYR A 17 -8.65 -15.26 16.88
CA TYR A 17 -8.15 -16.61 16.58
C TYR A 17 -6.74 -16.82 17.14
N LEU A 18 -5.82 -15.90 16.87
CA LEU A 18 -4.43 -15.98 17.32
C LEU A 18 -4.32 -15.98 18.85
N THR A 19 -5.03 -15.09 19.52
CA THR A 19 -4.95 -14.96 20.99
C THR A 19 -5.58 -16.15 21.70
N LYS A 20 -6.64 -16.74 21.14
CA LYS A 20 -7.38 -17.83 21.77
C LYS A 20 -6.80 -19.20 21.50
N TYR A 21 -6.25 -19.43 20.30
CA TYR A 21 -5.89 -20.78 19.83
C TYR A 21 -4.38 -20.96 19.61
N ARG A 22 -3.57 -19.93 19.73
CA ARG A 22 -2.12 -19.99 19.50
C ARG A 22 -1.33 -19.17 20.51
N LYS A 23 -0.15 -19.68 20.89
CA LYS A 23 0.86 -18.85 21.57
C LYS A 23 1.56 -17.99 20.51
N VAL A 24 1.17 -16.73 20.41
CA VAL A 24 1.74 -15.77 19.46
C VAL A 24 2.89 -15.04 20.12
N SER A 25 4.02 -14.89 19.43
CA SER A 25 5.15 -14.10 19.93
C SER A 25 4.83 -12.61 19.98
N GLY A 26 5.39 -11.90 20.95
CA GLY A 26 5.23 -10.44 21.09
C GLY A 26 5.59 -9.68 19.79
N PRO A 27 6.74 -9.96 19.15
CA PRO A 27 7.10 -9.34 17.88
C PRO A 27 6.08 -9.55 16.76
N TYR A 28 5.50 -10.73 16.65
CA TYR A 28 4.46 -11.00 15.65
C TYR A 28 3.20 -10.16 15.90
N LEU A 29 2.75 -10.07 17.15
CA LEU A 29 1.61 -9.20 17.52
C LEU A 29 1.90 -7.73 17.20
N PHE A 30 3.12 -7.24 17.52
CA PHE A 30 3.52 -5.89 17.18
C PHE A 30 3.41 -5.62 15.68
N LEU A 31 3.89 -6.52 14.82
CA LEU A 31 3.81 -6.40 13.37
C LEU A 31 2.36 -6.40 12.85
N LEU A 32 1.48 -7.18 13.46
CA LEU A 32 0.05 -7.17 13.14
C LEU A 32 -0.59 -5.83 13.47
N PHE A 33 -0.33 -5.28 14.65
CA PHE A 33 -0.84 -3.96 15.04
C PHE A 33 -0.27 -2.86 14.15
N LEU A 34 1.04 -2.92 13.85
CA LEU A 34 1.69 -1.97 12.96
C LEU A 34 1.08 -1.98 11.56
N GLY A 35 0.87 -3.16 10.96
CA GLY A 35 0.23 -3.30 9.65
C GLY A 35 -1.20 -2.78 9.64
N THR A 36 -1.97 -3.07 10.70
CA THR A 36 -3.36 -2.57 10.82
C THR A 36 -3.41 -1.06 10.99
N ALA A 37 -2.52 -0.50 11.80
CA ALA A 37 -2.42 0.95 11.97
C ALA A 37 -2.04 1.63 10.65
N ALA A 38 -1.07 1.08 9.91
CA ALA A 38 -0.64 1.60 8.62
C ALA A 38 -1.77 1.59 7.58
N VAL A 39 -2.52 0.47 7.47
CA VAL A 39 -3.69 0.38 6.57
C VAL A 39 -4.77 1.37 6.96
N THR A 40 -5.05 1.52 8.25
CA THR A 40 -6.06 2.47 8.72
C THR A 40 -5.65 3.91 8.42
N ALA A 41 -4.40 4.26 8.67
CA ALA A 41 -3.85 5.58 8.37
C ALA A 41 -3.86 5.88 6.86
N LEU A 42 -3.52 4.88 6.03
CA LEU A 42 -3.57 4.98 4.57
C LEU A 42 -4.98 5.30 4.03
N LEU A 43 -6.03 4.80 4.69
CA LEU A 43 -7.43 5.06 4.33
C LEU A 43 -7.93 6.44 4.79
N LEU A 44 -7.32 7.00 5.84
CA LEU A 44 -7.77 8.24 6.47
C LEU A 44 -7.01 9.48 5.98
N THR A 45 -5.88 9.30 5.31
CA THR A 45 -5.08 10.42 4.82
C THR A 45 -5.59 10.98 3.49
N ASP A 46 -5.49 12.28 3.31
CA ASP A 46 -5.77 13.00 2.06
C ASP A 46 -4.48 13.53 1.40
N ASP A 47 -3.34 12.98 1.77
CA ASP A 47 -2.01 13.39 1.34
C ASP A 47 -1.28 12.22 0.68
N ILE A 48 -0.84 12.39 -0.59
CA ILE A 48 -0.22 11.32 -1.38
C ILE A 48 1.13 10.91 -0.79
N PHE A 49 1.89 11.83 -0.19
CA PHE A 49 3.16 11.50 0.44
C PHE A 49 2.95 10.70 1.73
N HIS A 50 1.96 11.06 2.55
CA HIS A 50 1.59 10.25 3.72
C HIS A 50 1.09 8.86 3.31
N MET A 51 0.32 8.75 2.21
CA MET A 51 -0.07 7.45 1.66
C MET A 51 1.14 6.60 1.30
N PHE A 52 2.15 7.20 0.67
CA PHE A 52 3.41 6.52 0.37
C PHE A 52 4.10 6.02 1.65
N VAL A 53 4.23 6.86 2.68
CA VAL A 53 4.86 6.48 3.95
C VAL A 53 4.12 5.34 4.64
N PHE A 54 2.80 5.41 4.72
CA PHE A 54 2.00 4.32 5.33
C PHE A 54 2.05 3.03 4.52
N PHE A 55 2.16 3.14 3.20
CA PHE A 55 2.37 2.00 2.33
C PHE A 55 3.72 1.30 2.59
N GLU A 56 4.80 2.07 2.80
CA GLU A 56 6.12 1.54 3.16
C GLU A 56 6.10 0.85 4.53
N ILE A 57 5.48 1.48 5.53
CA ILE A 57 5.31 0.87 6.86
C ILE A 57 4.54 -0.46 6.75
N LEU A 58 3.49 -0.48 5.93
CA LEU A 58 2.71 -1.69 5.68
C LEU A 58 3.55 -2.79 5.01
N ALA A 59 4.37 -2.44 4.01
CA ALA A 59 5.26 -3.38 3.33
C ALA A 59 6.28 -4.00 4.31
N LEU A 60 6.89 -3.18 5.18
CA LEU A 60 7.80 -3.67 6.23
C LEU A 60 7.10 -4.59 7.23
N ALA A 61 5.88 -4.27 7.65
CA ALA A 61 5.07 -5.13 8.52
C ALA A 61 4.78 -6.48 7.84
N GLN A 62 4.44 -6.48 6.56
CA GLN A 62 4.19 -7.70 5.78
C GLN A 62 5.46 -8.57 5.68
N VAL A 63 6.62 -7.97 5.37
CA VAL A 63 7.92 -8.66 5.38
C VAL A 63 8.19 -9.33 6.72
N GLY A 64 7.98 -8.58 7.81
CA GLY A 64 8.21 -9.08 9.17
C GLY A 64 7.28 -10.24 9.53
N ILE A 65 6.00 -10.19 9.14
CA ILE A 65 5.02 -11.27 9.37
C ILE A 65 5.46 -12.55 8.65
N VAL A 66 5.96 -12.45 7.42
CA VAL A 66 6.47 -13.61 6.66
C VAL A 66 7.76 -14.13 7.29
N ALA A 67 8.69 -13.25 7.65
CA ALA A 67 9.94 -13.64 8.30
C ALA A 67 9.71 -14.35 9.64
N ALA A 68 8.67 -13.95 10.38
CA ALA A 68 8.29 -14.58 11.65
C ALA A 68 7.50 -15.90 11.49
N SER A 69 7.26 -16.35 10.25
CA SER A 69 6.60 -17.65 9.97
C SER A 69 7.52 -18.82 10.30
N SER A 70 6.95 -19.89 10.81
CA SER A 70 7.65 -21.16 11.11
C SER A 70 7.87 -22.05 9.86
N ILE A 71 7.47 -21.57 8.67
CA ILE A 71 7.59 -22.33 7.42
C ILE A 71 9.03 -22.23 6.89
N ASP A 72 9.56 -23.35 6.38
CA ASP A 72 10.87 -23.40 5.78
C ASP A 72 11.03 -22.39 4.65
N TYR A 73 12.21 -21.76 4.59
CA TYR A 73 12.55 -20.71 3.63
C TYR A 73 11.74 -19.41 3.76
N SER A 74 11.01 -19.18 4.86
CA SER A 74 10.24 -17.96 5.09
C SER A 74 11.14 -16.70 5.10
N TYR A 75 12.31 -16.77 5.72
CA TYR A 75 13.30 -15.68 5.72
C TYR A 75 13.82 -15.34 4.32
N GLU A 76 14.12 -16.36 3.52
CA GLU A 76 14.58 -16.16 2.15
C GLU A 76 13.51 -15.46 1.30
N MET A 77 12.26 -15.88 1.45
CA MET A 77 11.15 -15.25 0.72
C MET A 77 10.85 -13.83 1.23
N ALA A 78 10.94 -13.60 2.53
CA ALA A 78 10.83 -12.26 3.10
C ALA A 78 11.91 -11.32 2.56
N LEU A 79 13.16 -11.79 2.49
CA LEU A 79 14.28 -11.04 1.92
C LEU A 79 14.08 -10.75 0.42
N LYS A 80 13.69 -11.75 -0.37
CA LYS A 80 13.39 -11.58 -1.80
C LYS A 80 12.30 -10.53 -2.02
N TYR A 81 11.25 -10.59 -1.19
CA TYR A 81 10.16 -9.61 -1.26
C TYR A 81 10.63 -8.20 -0.90
N MET A 82 11.41 -8.06 0.15
CA MET A 82 11.94 -6.77 0.56
C MET A 82 12.78 -6.14 -0.57
N ILE A 83 13.68 -6.91 -1.16
CA ILE A 83 14.56 -6.42 -2.25
C ILE A 83 13.73 -6.09 -3.50
N LEU A 84 12.87 -6.99 -3.94
CA LEU A 84 12.07 -6.76 -5.13
C LEU A 84 11.00 -5.69 -4.91
N GLY A 85 10.35 -5.66 -3.76
CA GLY A 85 9.35 -4.66 -3.40
C GLY A 85 9.91 -3.24 -3.35
N SER A 86 11.17 -3.10 -2.91
CA SER A 86 11.84 -1.79 -2.82
C SER A 86 12.12 -1.11 -4.17
N ILE A 87 11.91 -1.77 -5.30
CA ILE A 87 12.07 -1.14 -6.62
C ILE A 87 10.88 -0.20 -6.94
N GLY A 88 9.67 -0.57 -6.51
CA GLY A 88 8.47 0.22 -6.78
C GLY A 88 8.43 1.57 -6.02
N SER A 89 8.93 1.57 -4.80
CA SER A 89 8.90 2.73 -3.91
C SER A 89 9.61 3.97 -4.45
N PRO A 90 10.87 3.91 -4.93
CA PRO A 90 11.55 5.06 -5.51
C PRO A 90 10.85 5.60 -6.77
N ILE A 91 10.25 4.72 -7.57
CA ILE A 91 9.49 5.13 -8.77
C ILE A 91 8.25 5.92 -8.36
N MET A 92 7.51 5.43 -7.35
CA MET A 92 6.37 6.14 -6.79
C MET A 92 6.78 7.50 -6.20
N LEU A 93 7.85 7.53 -5.41
CA LEU A 93 8.36 8.75 -4.79
C LEU A 93 8.81 9.78 -5.82
N LEU A 94 9.45 9.35 -6.90
CA LEU A 94 9.82 10.22 -8.03
C LEU A 94 8.58 10.87 -8.66
N GLY A 95 7.53 10.08 -8.88
CA GLY A 95 6.25 10.60 -9.38
C GLY A 95 5.61 11.62 -8.44
N ILE A 96 5.65 11.39 -7.13
CA ILE A 96 5.18 12.34 -6.10
C ILE A 96 6.01 13.63 -6.15
N GLY A 97 7.33 13.53 -6.32
CA GLY A 97 8.21 14.68 -6.46
C GLY A 97 7.87 15.55 -7.68
N PHE A 98 7.61 14.95 -8.84
CA PHE A 98 7.16 15.68 -10.03
C PHE A 98 5.79 16.34 -9.81
N LEU A 99 4.87 15.64 -9.14
CA LEU A 99 3.55 16.17 -8.84
C LEU A 99 3.66 17.39 -7.90
N LEU A 100 4.46 17.29 -6.84
CA LEU A 100 4.76 18.40 -5.92
C LEU A 100 5.37 19.59 -6.64
N ALA A 101 6.33 19.35 -7.54
CA ALA A 101 6.97 20.42 -8.32
C ALA A 101 5.99 21.16 -9.23
N LEU A 102 4.94 20.48 -9.72
CA LEU A 102 3.92 21.08 -10.59
C LEU A 102 2.82 21.82 -9.82
N THR A 103 2.37 21.23 -8.70
CA THR A 103 1.18 21.70 -7.97
C THR A 103 1.51 22.52 -6.74
N GLY A 104 2.74 22.41 -6.23
CA GLY A 104 3.17 23.02 -4.96
C GLY A 104 2.60 22.34 -3.72
N SER A 105 1.81 21.27 -3.87
CA SER A 105 1.21 20.52 -2.77
C SER A 105 1.17 19.01 -3.07
N VAL A 106 1.17 18.20 -2.02
CA VAL A 106 0.95 16.75 -2.07
C VAL A 106 -0.43 16.36 -1.53
N ASN A 107 -1.22 17.34 -1.07
CA ASN A 107 -2.59 17.13 -0.63
C ASN A 107 -3.50 16.96 -1.86
N ILE A 108 -4.32 15.90 -1.86
CA ILE A 108 -5.19 15.55 -2.99
C ILE A 108 -6.21 16.66 -3.27
N THR A 109 -6.75 17.29 -2.24
CA THR A 109 -7.72 18.39 -2.39
C THR A 109 -7.08 19.62 -3.06
N ASP A 110 -5.84 19.96 -2.69
CA ASP A 110 -5.10 21.07 -3.31
C ASP A 110 -4.72 20.76 -4.77
N ILE A 111 -4.32 19.52 -5.06
CA ILE A 111 -4.01 19.06 -6.41
C ILE A 111 -5.24 19.21 -7.31
N VAL A 112 -6.40 18.73 -6.83
CA VAL A 112 -7.68 18.87 -7.53
C VAL A 112 -8.03 20.35 -7.76
N ALA A 113 -7.85 21.21 -6.75
CA ALA A 113 -8.07 22.65 -6.86
C ALA A 113 -7.12 23.31 -7.87
N ALA A 114 -5.83 22.93 -7.90
CA ALA A 114 -4.86 23.43 -8.86
C ALA A 114 -5.25 23.10 -10.31
N ILE A 115 -5.79 21.91 -10.53
CA ILE A 115 -6.31 21.50 -11.85
C ILE A 115 -7.55 22.33 -12.21
N HIS A 116 -8.51 22.46 -11.31
CA HIS A 116 -9.74 23.24 -11.53
C HIS A 116 -9.48 24.71 -11.83
N ASN A 117 -8.52 25.30 -11.14
CA ASN A 117 -8.14 26.70 -11.32
C ASN A 117 -7.26 26.93 -12.57
N GLY A 118 -6.97 25.88 -13.35
CA GLY A 118 -6.15 25.98 -14.55
C GLY A 118 -4.66 26.24 -14.31
N LEU A 119 -4.21 26.12 -13.06
CA LEU A 119 -2.79 26.28 -12.70
C LEU A 119 -1.94 25.13 -13.26
N VAL A 120 -2.53 23.94 -13.33
CA VAL A 120 -1.91 22.75 -13.92
C VAL A 120 -2.77 22.24 -15.06
N LYS A 121 -2.17 22.10 -16.24
CA LYS A 121 -2.84 21.49 -17.39
C LYS A 121 -2.83 19.96 -17.23
N PRO A 122 -3.99 19.29 -17.17
CA PRO A 122 -4.07 17.83 -17.01
C PRO A 122 -3.40 17.06 -18.16
N THR A 123 -3.32 17.67 -19.34
CA THR A 123 -2.70 17.11 -20.55
C THR A 123 -1.20 17.37 -20.64
N SER A 124 -0.60 18.06 -19.66
CA SER A 124 0.83 18.30 -19.67
C SER A 124 1.61 16.99 -19.55
N PRO A 125 2.68 16.79 -20.35
CA PRO A 125 3.46 15.54 -20.31
C PRO A 125 4.01 15.24 -18.93
N VAL A 126 4.41 16.25 -18.16
CA VAL A 126 4.99 16.07 -16.81
C VAL A 126 3.92 15.64 -15.82
N PHE A 127 2.69 16.15 -15.92
CA PHE A 127 1.58 15.71 -15.06
C PHE A 127 1.21 14.26 -15.35
N LEU A 128 1.09 13.88 -16.62
CA LEU A 128 0.80 12.49 -17.01
C LEU A 128 1.92 11.54 -16.60
N LEU A 129 3.19 11.99 -16.75
CA LEU A 129 4.34 11.21 -16.29
C LEU A 129 4.31 11.02 -14.77
N SER A 130 4.01 12.08 -13.99
CA SER A 130 3.94 11.98 -12.53
C SER A 130 2.89 10.97 -12.08
N LEU A 131 1.68 11.03 -12.62
CA LEU A 131 0.61 10.07 -12.31
C LEU A 131 0.97 8.65 -12.77
N GLY A 132 1.58 8.52 -13.95
CA GLY A 132 2.05 7.24 -14.48
C GLY A 132 3.10 6.59 -13.58
N LEU A 133 4.07 7.35 -13.08
CA LEU A 133 5.10 6.86 -12.15
C LEU A 133 4.52 6.47 -10.80
N ILE A 134 3.61 7.27 -10.24
CA ILE A 134 2.92 6.96 -8.98
C ILE A 134 2.14 5.65 -9.14
N PHE A 135 1.34 5.54 -10.20
CA PHE A 135 0.52 4.36 -10.45
C PHE A 135 1.36 3.11 -10.74
N PHE A 136 2.40 3.24 -11.58
CA PHE A 136 3.30 2.12 -11.90
C PHE A 136 4.08 1.63 -10.67
N GLY A 137 4.70 2.56 -9.91
CA GLY A 137 5.44 2.20 -8.71
C GLY A 137 4.55 1.51 -7.70
N TRP A 138 3.31 1.96 -7.58
CA TRP A 138 2.34 1.38 -6.68
C TRP A 138 1.82 0.02 -7.17
N LEU A 139 1.52 -0.18 -8.46
CA LEU A 139 1.19 -1.48 -9.04
C LEU A 139 2.30 -2.51 -8.78
N TYR A 140 3.55 -2.08 -8.98
CA TYR A 140 4.72 -2.91 -8.74
C TYR A 140 4.80 -3.35 -7.27
N ALA A 141 4.78 -2.40 -6.35
CA ALA A 141 4.89 -2.65 -4.93
C ALA A 141 3.67 -3.42 -4.36
N SER A 142 2.48 -3.20 -4.92
CA SER A 142 1.27 -3.96 -4.56
C SER A 142 1.27 -5.39 -5.11
N GLY A 143 2.15 -5.71 -6.06
CA GLY A 143 2.20 -7.02 -6.72
C GLY A 143 0.96 -7.32 -7.54
N LEU A 144 0.41 -6.31 -8.21
CA LEU A 144 -0.64 -6.48 -9.21
C LEU A 144 -0.05 -6.99 -10.54
N PRO A 145 -0.84 -7.62 -11.41
CA PRO A 145 -0.35 -7.96 -12.73
C PRO A 145 0.24 -6.74 -13.45
N PRO A 146 1.41 -6.87 -14.07
CA PRO A 146 2.19 -8.10 -14.34
C PRO A 146 3.11 -8.56 -13.19
N PHE A 147 3.20 -7.86 -12.06
CA PHE A 147 4.17 -8.09 -10.98
C PHE A 147 3.69 -9.06 -9.87
N HIS A 148 2.60 -9.80 -10.11
CA HIS A 148 1.95 -10.68 -9.12
C HIS A 148 2.80 -11.86 -8.64
N THR A 149 3.82 -12.26 -9.41
CA THR A 149 4.67 -13.42 -9.09
C THR A 149 5.44 -13.25 -7.78
N ILE A 150 5.79 -12.01 -7.43
CA ILE A 150 6.50 -11.68 -6.19
C ILE A 150 5.63 -11.99 -4.97
N LYS A 151 4.36 -11.60 -5.00
CA LYS A 151 3.43 -11.81 -3.89
C LYS A 151 2.94 -13.25 -3.74
N SER A 152 2.79 -13.98 -4.83
CA SER A 152 2.42 -15.40 -4.76
C SER A 152 3.44 -16.22 -3.97
N GLY A 153 4.74 -15.93 -4.15
CA GLY A 153 5.82 -16.56 -3.39
C GLY A 153 5.71 -16.31 -1.88
N ILE A 154 5.37 -15.08 -1.46
CA ILE A 154 5.22 -14.73 -0.06
C ILE A 154 4.04 -15.45 0.58
N TYR A 155 2.90 -15.45 -0.08
CA TYR A 155 1.70 -16.10 0.46
C TYR A 155 1.89 -17.60 0.65
N SER A 156 2.70 -18.25 -0.20
CA SER A 156 3.02 -19.67 -0.08
C SER A 156 3.92 -20.00 1.12
N LYS A 157 4.67 -19.02 1.64
CA LYS A 157 5.62 -19.17 2.75
C LYS A 157 5.18 -18.46 4.04
N ALA A 158 4.02 -17.83 4.02
CA ALA A 158 3.36 -17.33 5.21
C ALA A 158 2.46 -18.42 5.82
N GLU A 159 2.35 -18.45 7.15
CA GLU A 159 1.35 -19.28 7.79
C GLU A 159 -0.07 -18.89 7.33
N PRO A 160 -1.05 -19.80 7.27
CA PRO A 160 -2.36 -19.54 6.65
C PRO A 160 -3.07 -18.28 7.17
N HIS A 161 -2.99 -18.04 8.49
CA HIS A 161 -3.55 -16.84 9.10
C HIS A 161 -2.77 -15.56 8.76
N GLY A 162 -1.43 -15.67 8.66
CA GLY A 162 -0.57 -14.59 8.16
C GLY A 162 -0.87 -14.26 6.70
N ALA A 163 -0.99 -15.28 5.84
CA ALA A 163 -1.34 -15.11 4.43
C ALA A 163 -2.71 -14.41 4.24
N ALA A 164 -3.71 -14.76 5.05
CA ALA A 164 -5.02 -14.11 5.02
C ALA A 164 -4.94 -12.63 5.37
N LEU A 165 -4.14 -12.26 6.40
CA LEU A 165 -3.90 -10.86 6.77
C LEU A 165 -3.14 -10.10 5.68
N LEU A 166 -2.08 -10.68 5.15
CA LEU A 166 -1.29 -10.08 4.07
C LEU A 166 -2.16 -9.79 2.85
N GLN A 167 -3.07 -10.71 2.50
CA GLN A 167 -4.00 -10.52 1.40
C GLN A 167 -5.00 -9.39 1.70
N SER A 168 -5.55 -9.35 2.91
CA SER A 168 -6.48 -8.29 3.33
C SER A 168 -5.82 -6.91 3.26
N PHE A 169 -4.60 -6.76 3.78
CA PHE A 169 -3.83 -5.53 3.73
C PHE A 169 -3.55 -5.08 2.29
N THR A 170 -3.21 -6.04 1.43
CA THR A 170 -2.96 -5.76 0.01
C THR A 170 -4.21 -5.25 -0.69
N VAL A 171 -5.35 -5.91 -0.53
CA VAL A 171 -6.62 -5.50 -1.16
C VAL A 171 -7.05 -4.10 -0.70
N ILE A 172 -6.94 -3.80 0.59
CA ILE A 172 -7.30 -2.49 1.13
C ILE A 172 -6.38 -1.40 0.56
N SER A 173 -5.06 -1.65 0.51
CA SER A 173 -4.11 -0.69 -0.07
C SER A 173 -4.37 -0.44 -1.56
N MET A 174 -4.76 -1.48 -2.31
CA MET A 174 -5.16 -1.36 -3.72
C MET A 174 -6.36 -0.44 -3.91
N ILE A 175 -7.39 -0.65 -3.12
CA ILE A 175 -8.62 0.14 -3.22
C ILE A 175 -8.34 1.60 -2.88
N SER A 176 -7.50 1.88 -1.89
CA SER A 176 -7.16 3.24 -1.49
C SER A 176 -6.62 4.07 -2.65
N ILE A 177 -5.65 3.55 -3.40
CA ILE A 177 -5.06 4.32 -4.49
C ILE A 177 -5.97 4.41 -5.71
N VAL A 178 -6.77 3.36 -5.99
CA VAL A 178 -7.77 3.43 -7.05
C VAL A 178 -8.75 4.56 -6.76
N LEU A 179 -9.19 4.72 -5.51
CA LEU A 179 -10.06 5.82 -5.10
C LEU A 179 -9.38 7.18 -5.27
N VAL A 180 -8.10 7.30 -4.91
CA VAL A 180 -7.33 8.54 -5.10
C VAL A 180 -7.18 8.88 -6.57
N MET A 181 -6.77 7.90 -7.39
CA MET A 181 -6.66 8.09 -8.83
C MET A 181 -8.00 8.48 -9.46
N PHE A 182 -9.08 7.81 -9.06
CA PHE A 182 -10.43 8.16 -9.53
C PHE A 182 -10.80 9.59 -9.15
N ARG A 183 -10.48 10.05 -7.93
CA ARG A 183 -10.73 11.41 -7.48
C ARG A 183 -9.96 12.44 -8.29
N ILE A 184 -8.69 12.19 -8.61
CA ILE A 184 -7.88 13.06 -9.45
C ILE A 184 -8.40 13.06 -10.90
N TYR A 185 -8.71 11.87 -11.46
CA TYR A 185 -9.21 11.73 -12.82
C TYR A 185 -10.61 12.30 -13.04
N SER A 186 -11.49 12.27 -12.03
CA SER A 186 -12.87 12.80 -12.14
C SER A 186 -12.93 14.31 -12.40
N VAL A 187 -11.81 15.01 -12.19
CA VAL A 187 -11.66 16.46 -12.42
C VAL A 187 -11.07 16.76 -13.80
N LEU A 188 -10.60 15.73 -14.52
CA LEU A 188 -10.07 15.92 -15.86
C LEU A 188 -11.21 16.21 -16.85
N PRO A 189 -11.14 17.28 -17.66
CA PRO A 189 -12.08 17.47 -18.76
C PRO A 189 -11.86 16.33 -19.77
N ILE A 190 -12.82 15.42 -19.84
CA ILE A 190 -12.91 14.38 -20.86
C ILE A 190 -13.46 15.03 -22.14
#